data_2a54a26a6822e4be791e606922f76696
#
_entry.id   2a54a26a6822e4be791e606922f76696
#
_cell.length_a   1.000
_cell.length_b   1.000
_cell.length_c   1.000
_cell.angle_alpha   90.00
_cell.angle_beta   90.00
_cell.angle_gamma   90.00
#
_symmetry.space_group_name_H-M   'P 1'
#
loop_
_entity.id
_entity.type
_entity.pdbx_description
1 polymer ?
#
loop_
_entity_poly.entity_id
_entity_poly.type
_entity_poly.pdbx_seq_one_letter_code
_entity_poly.pdbx_strand_id
1 'polypeptide(L)'
;MLTYARSTTFAAVEGLTLEELDHLQDPRSNSIGALLAHIAVVERSYQIMTFEDRPLSPDEIAQWSIPLKLGAEGQRALRGRALDHYLNELTVVRRGTLDGLAARDDAWLERSVSAAPKINVHWAWFHVAEDEINHRGQIRWLRTRLPRGHLEGDAI
;
A
#
# COMPACT_ATOMS: atom_id res chain seq x y z
N MET A 1 -11.82 -6.05 -9.05
CA MET A 1 -11.32 -6.17 -7.66
C MET A 1 -10.35 -5.05 -7.33
N LEU A 2 -9.25 -4.89 -8.04
CA LEU A 2 -8.21 -3.88 -7.79
C LEU A 2 -8.73 -2.44 -7.70
N THR A 3 -9.58 -2.02 -8.64
CA THR A 3 -10.20 -0.67 -8.63
C THR A 3 -11.07 -0.44 -7.39
N TYR A 4 -11.84 -1.46 -6.98
CA TYR A 4 -12.66 -1.39 -5.78
C TYR A 4 -11.81 -1.31 -4.51
N ALA A 5 -10.77 -2.13 -4.39
CA ALA A 5 -9.85 -2.08 -3.25
C ALA A 5 -9.29 -0.65 -3.10
N ARG A 6 -8.73 -0.07 -4.17
CA ARG A 6 -8.16 1.27 -4.18
C ARG A 6 -9.17 2.37 -3.84
N SER A 7 -10.35 2.38 -4.45
CA SER A 7 -11.36 3.41 -4.16
C SER A 7 -11.78 3.39 -2.70
N THR A 8 -11.92 2.20 -2.12
CA THR A 8 -12.29 2.06 -0.70
C THR A 8 -11.13 2.31 0.27
N THR A 9 -9.88 2.13 -0.17
CA THR A 9 -8.69 2.57 0.59
C THR A 9 -8.61 4.10 0.61
N PHE A 10 -8.84 4.77 -0.51
CA PHE A 10 -8.89 6.24 -0.59
C PHE A 10 -9.98 6.81 0.32
N ALA A 11 -11.19 6.26 0.27
CA ALA A 11 -12.28 6.67 1.18
C ALA A 11 -11.93 6.45 2.67
N ALA A 12 -11.13 5.44 3.00
CA ALA A 12 -10.71 5.17 4.38
C ALA A 12 -9.72 6.20 4.94
N VAL A 13 -9.03 6.96 4.08
CA VAL A 13 -8.00 7.95 4.48
C VAL A 13 -8.39 9.39 4.15
N GLU A 14 -9.55 9.60 3.56
CA GLU A 14 -10.02 10.93 3.16
C GLU A 14 -9.99 11.91 4.34
N GLY A 15 -9.39 13.09 4.12
CA GLY A 15 -9.32 14.18 5.08
C GLY A 15 -8.34 13.98 6.23
N LEU A 16 -7.54 12.92 6.25
CA LEU A 16 -6.53 12.74 7.30
C LEU A 16 -5.41 13.77 7.18
N THR A 17 -5.05 14.35 8.32
CA THR A 17 -3.91 15.25 8.47
C THR A 17 -2.58 14.49 8.50
N LEU A 18 -1.47 15.19 8.33
CA LEU A 18 -0.12 14.61 8.46
C LEU A 18 0.08 13.98 9.83
N GLU A 19 -0.36 14.62 10.89
CA GLU A 19 -0.25 14.12 12.26
C GLU A 19 -1.03 12.82 12.45
N GLU A 20 -2.22 12.73 11.89
CA GLU A 20 -3.04 11.53 11.92
C GLU A 20 -2.43 10.38 11.11
N LEU A 21 -1.82 10.71 9.95
CA LEU A 21 -1.11 9.73 9.13
C LEU A 21 0.13 9.15 9.83
N ASP A 22 0.80 9.95 10.66
CA ASP A 22 2.00 9.57 11.41
C ASP A 22 1.70 9.00 12.81
N HIS A 23 0.43 9.05 13.25
CA HIS A 23 0.05 8.60 14.58
C HIS A 23 0.33 7.10 14.77
N LEU A 24 0.94 6.76 15.91
CA LEU A 24 1.14 5.39 16.37
C LEU A 24 0.17 5.12 17.53
N GLN A 25 -0.72 4.17 17.33
CA GLN A 25 -1.67 3.75 18.37
C GLN A 25 -0.96 3.14 19.58
N ASP A 26 0.13 2.43 19.35
CA ASP A 26 1.00 1.85 20.37
C ASP A 26 2.44 1.67 19.78
N PRO A 27 3.46 1.36 20.60
CA PRO A 27 4.84 1.23 20.14
C PRO A 27 5.10 0.14 19.09
N ARG A 28 4.16 -0.76 18.84
CA ARG A 28 4.28 -1.85 17.87
C ARG A 28 3.38 -1.67 16.66
N SER A 29 2.46 -0.71 16.67
CA SER A 29 1.57 -0.44 15.54
C SER A 29 2.31 0.24 14.39
N ASN A 30 1.88 -0.03 13.18
CA ASN A 30 2.27 0.79 12.02
C ASN A 30 1.38 2.04 11.97
N SER A 31 1.92 3.14 11.47
CA SER A 31 1.13 4.33 11.15
C SER A 31 0.33 4.14 9.87
N ILE A 32 -0.73 4.93 9.66
CA ILE A 32 -1.53 4.89 8.44
C ILE A 32 -0.65 5.21 7.23
N GLY A 33 0.22 6.24 7.33
CA GLY A 33 1.16 6.59 6.26
C GLY A 33 2.11 5.45 5.89
N ALA A 34 2.61 4.70 6.89
CA ALA A 34 3.46 3.54 6.64
C ALA A 34 2.70 2.41 5.91
N LEU A 35 1.44 2.17 6.26
CA LEU A 35 0.60 1.17 5.57
C LEU A 35 0.31 1.58 4.12
N LEU A 36 0.07 2.87 3.84
CA LEU A 36 -0.12 3.36 2.46
C LEU A 36 1.15 3.19 1.62
N ALA A 37 2.32 3.49 2.18
CA ALA A 37 3.60 3.26 1.52
C ALA A 37 3.84 1.76 1.24
N HIS A 38 3.48 0.89 2.19
CA HIS A 38 3.56 -0.56 2.02
C HIS A 38 2.71 -1.04 0.84
N ILE A 39 1.42 -0.68 0.80
CA ILE A 39 0.50 -1.05 -0.28
C ILE A 39 1.07 -0.65 -1.65
N ALA A 40 1.63 0.57 -1.78
CA ALA A 40 2.22 1.04 -3.03
C ALA A 40 3.41 0.18 -3.48
N VAL A 41 4.32 -0.12 -2.54
CA VAL A 41 5.54 -0.87 -2.85
C VAL A 41 5.26 -2.35 -3.09
N VAL A 42 4.33 -2.96 -2.37
CA VAL A 42 3.89 -4.34 -2.65
C VAL A 42 3.38 -4.45 -4.08
N GLU A 43 2.44 -3.60 -4.49
CA GLU A 43 1.90 -3.61 -5.85
C GLU A 43 2.99 -3.40 -6.91
N ARG A 44 3.93 -2.44 -6.68
CA ARG A 44 5.05 -2.19 -7.58
C ARG A 44 6.00 -3.38 -7.68
N SER A 45 6.25 -4.07 -6.58
CA SER A 45 7.06 -5.28 -6.57
C SER A 45 6.46 -6.38 -7.45
N TYR A 46 5.14 -6.55 -7.38
CA TYR A 46 4.44 -7.51 -8.23
C TYR A 46 4.39 -7.10 -9.70
N GLN A 47 4.39 -5.80 -10.03
CA GLN A 47 4.57 -5.35 -11.43
C GLN A 47 5.88 -5.86 -11.99
N ILE A 48 6.99 -5.69 -11.27
CA ILE A 48 8.31 -6.16 -11.70
C ILE A 48 8.33 -7.67 -11.83
N MET A 49 7.87 -8.38 -10.79
CA MET A 49 7.91 -9.84 -10.77
C MET A 49 7.05 -10.48 -11.85
N THR A 50 5.95 -9.84 -12.26
CA THR A 50 5.00 -10.44 -13.21
C THR A 50 5.06 -9.83 -14.60
N PHE A 51 5.22 -8.51 -14.73
CA PHE A 51 5.25 -7.85 -16.04
C PHE A 51 6.63 -7.89 -16.68
N GLU A 52 7.69 -7.72 -15.86
CA GLU A 52 9.08 -7.80 -16.32
C GLU A 52 9.66 -9.21 -16.16
N ASP A 53 8.93 -10.11 -15.49
CA ASP A 53 9.28 -11.52 -15.26
C ASP A 53 10.69 -11.70 -14.66
N ARG A 54 11.05 -10.86 -13.69
CA ARG A 54 12.33 -10.88 -12.98
C ARG A 54 12.18 -10.66 -11.47
N PRO A 55 13.16 -11.07 -10.65
CA PRO A 55 13.21 -10.66 -9.26
C PRO A 55 13.51 -9.16 -9.13
N LEU A 56 13.26 -8.60 -7.95
CA LEU A 56 13.73 -7.27 -7.59
C LEU A 56 15.25 -7.21 -7.63
N SER A 57 15.80 -6.13 -8.19
CA SER A 57 17.24 -5.86 -8.18
C SER A 57 17.72 -5.50 -6.77
N PRO A 58 19.04 -5.58 -6.48
CA PRO A 58 19.59 -5.13 -5.21
C PRO A 58 19.23 -3.69 -4.84
N ASP A 59 19.19 -2.78 -5.82
CA ASP A 59 18.84 -1.38 -5.61
C ASP A 59 17.37 -1.21 -5.27
N GLU A 60 16.46 -1.94 -5.95
CA GLU A 60 15.03 -1.97 -5.64
C GLU A 60 14.77 -2.55 -4.25
N ILE A 61 15.49 -3.63 -3.88
CA ILE A 61 15.42 -4.20 -2.53
C ILE A 61 15.91 -3.19 -1.49
N ALA A 62 17.02 -2.50 -1.73
CA ALA A 62 17.55 -1.49 -0.81
C ALA A 62 16.56 -0.33 -0.65
N GLN A 63 15.99 0.15 -1.73
CA GLN A 63 15.02 1.26 -1.75
C GLN A 63 13.71 0.90 -1.02
N TRP A 64 13.22 -0.33 -1.18
CA TRP A 64 11.88 -0.73 -0.73
C TRP A 64 11.86 -1.63 0.50
N SER A 65 13.02 -2.00 1.05
CA SER A 65 13.12 -2.87 2.22
C SER A 65 12.31 -2.34 3.42
N ILE A 66 12.36 -1.03 3.66
CA ILE A 66 11.67 -0.41 4.80
C ILE A 66 10.14 -0.49 4.64
N PRO A 67 9.53 0.02 3.56
CA PRO A 67 8.09 -0.09 3.40
C PRO A 67 7.62 -1.54 3.26
N LEU A 68 8.40 -2.45 2.67
CA LEU A 68 8.03 -3.87 2.59
C LEU A 68 8.00 -4.57 3.95
N LYS A 69 8.94 -4.24 4.85
CA LYS A 69 9.05 -4.88 6.16
C LYS A 69 8.21 -4.22 7.24
N LEU A 70 7.91 -2.92 7.08
CA LEU A 70 7.23 -2.12 8.11
C LEU A 70 7.97 -2.16 9.48
N GLY A 71 7.22 -2.20 10.59
CA GLY A 71 7.77 -2.32 11.95
C GLY A 71 8.52 -1.09 12.41
N ALA A 72 9.42 -1.25 13.39
CA ALA A 72 10.10 -0.13 14.05
C ALA A 72 10.93 0.76 13.11
N GLU A 73 11.48 0.22 12.04
CA GLU A 73 12.20 1.00 11.04
C GLU A 73 11.23 1.80 10.18
N GLY A 74 10.11 1.19 9.76
CA GLY A 74 9.02 1.87 9.06
C GLY A 74 8.43 3.02 9.87
N GLN A 75 8.20 2.80 11.17
CA GLN A 75 7.71 3.84 12.08
C GLN A 75 8.60 5.10 12.10
N ARG A 76 9.92 4.94 11.96
CA ARG A 76 10.87 6.07 11.96
C ARG A 76 11.03 6.72 10.59
N ALA A 77 11.08 5.91 9.54
CA ALA A 77 11.47 6.37 8.20
C ALA A 77 10.28 6.79 7.32
N LEU A 78 9.08 6.24 7.57
CA LEU A 78 7.89 6.50 6.75
C LEU A 78 6.98 7.53 7.43
N ARG A 79 7.50 8.74 7.64
CA ARG A 79 6.83 9.84 8.35
C ARG A 79 7.00 11.15 7.62
N GLY A 80 6.20 12.15 8.00
CA GLY A 80 6.35 13.53 7.56
C GLY A 80 5.89 13.77 6.13
N ARG A 81 5.01 12.92 5.58
CA ARG A 81 4.50 13.04 4.21
C ARG A 81 3.00 13.32 4.24
N ALA A 82 2.59 14.34 3.50
CA ALA A 82 1.17 14.69 3.37
C ALA A 82 0.38 13.58 2.67
N LEU A 83 -0.93 13.55 2.89
CA LEU A 83 -1.83 12.57 2.29
C LEU A 83 -1.70 12.50 0.77
N ASP A 84 -1.62 13.65 0.10
CA ASP A 84 -1.48 13.73 -1.36
C ASP A 84 -0.25 12.99 -1.90
N HIS A 85 0.85 12.95 -1.14
CA HIS A 85 2.03 12.17 -1.53
C HIS A 85 1.66 10.70 -1.69
N TYR A 86 1.01 10.10 -0.71
CA TYR A 86 0.62 8.70 -0.74
C TYR A 86 -0.45 8.41 -1.81
N LEU A 87 -1.45 9.29 -1.94
CA LEU A 87 -2.51 9.11 -2.93
C LEU A 87 -1.97 9.18 -4.36
N ASN A 88 -1.00 10.08 -4.61
CA ASN A 88 -0.34 10.19 -5.91
C ASN A 88 0.48 8.94 -6.22
N GLU A 89 1.30 8.45 -5.28
CA GLU A 89 2.07 7.21 -5.46
C GLU A 89 1.13 6.03 -5.77
N LEU A 90 0.10 5.83 -4.96
CA LEU A 90 -0.89 4.78 -5.13
C LEU A 90 -1.63 4.89 -6.48
N THR A 91 -1.93 6.10 -6.94
CA THR A 91 -2.58 6.34 -8.23
C THR A 91 -1.67 5.95 -9.39
N VAL A 92 -0.39 6.38 -9.35
CA VAL A 92 0.59 6.09 -10.40
C VAL A 92 0.84 4.58 -10.50
N VAL A 93 1.05 3.92 -9.36
CA VAL A 93 1.29 2.48 -9.32
C VAL A 93 0.08 1.71 -9.88
N ARG A 94 -1.15 2.04 -9.44
CA ARG A 94 -2.36 1.37 -9.93
C ARG A 94 -2.60 1.59 -11.41
N ARG A 95 -2.30 2.77 -11.94
CA ARG A 95 -2.39 3.00 -13.40
C ARG A 95 -1.49 2.03 -14.14
N GLY A 96 -0.20 1.92 -13.75
CA GLY A 96 0.73 0.97 -14.35
C GLY A 96 0.25 -0.49 -14.27
N THR A 97 -0.38 -0.86 -13.15
CA THR A 97 -0.99 -2.20 -13.00
C THR A 97 -2.11 -2.42 -14.00
N LEU A 98 -3.05 -1.48 -14.10
CA LEU A 98 -4.21 -1.65 -15.00
C LEU A 98 -3.79 -1.66 -16.47
N ASP A 99 -2.85 -0.78 -16.86
CA ASP A 99 -2.31 -0.74 -18.21
C ASP A 99 -1.57 -2.05 -18.53
N GLY A 100 -0.77 -2.54 -17.60
CA GLY A 100 -0.07 -3.81 -17.74
C GLY A 100 -0.99 -5.03 -17.86
N LEU A 101 -2.06 -5.08 -17.08
CA LEU A 101 -3.06 -6.16 -17.15
C LEU A 101 -3.88 -6.09 -18.44
N ALA A 102 -4.26 -4.89 -18.88
CA ALA A 102 -5.03 -4.70 -20.12
C ALA A 102 -4.28 -5.16 -21.38
N ALA A 103 -2.95 -5.22 -21.34
CA ALA A 103 -2.12 -5.69 -22.44
C ALA A 103 -1.90 -7.22 -22.45
N ARG A 104 -2.57 -7.99 -21.59
CA ARG A 104 -2.35 -9.43 -21.39
C ARG A 104 -3.66 -10.21 -21.45
N ASP A 105 -3.55 -11.49 -21.81
CA ASP A 105 -4.67 -12.41 -21.87
C ASP A 105 -4.77 -13.31 -20.62
N ASP A 106 -5.84 -14.09 -20.53
CA ASP A 106 -6.07 -14.99 -19.41
C ASP A 106 -5.02 -16.12 -19.33
N ALA A 107 -4.46 -16.55 -20.47
CA ALA A 107 -3.41 -17.57 -20.48
C ALA A 107 -2.13 -17.08 -19.77
N TRP A 108 -1.85 -15.79 -19.80
CA TRP A 108 -0.74 -15.20 -19.05
C TRP A 108 -0.94 -15.33 -17.55
N LEU A 109 -2.18 -15.30 -17.03
CA LEU A 109 -2.47 -15.44 -15.60
C LEU A 109 -2.09 -16.83 -15.05
N GLU A 110 -2.11 -17.86 -15.89
CA GLU A 110 -1.77 -19.23 -15.48
C GLU A 110 -0.25 -19.47 -15.39
N ARG A 111 0.58 -18.57 -15.90
CA ARG A 111 2.03 -18.71 -15.89
C ARG A 111 2.56 -18.64 -14.46
N SER A 112 3.59 -19.46 -14.17
CA SER A 112 4.35 -19.34 -12.92
C SER A 112 5.14 -18.02 -12.91
N VAL A 113 5.25 -17.40 -11.74
CA VAL A 113 6.10 -16.22 -11.53
C VAL A 113 7.55 -16.69 -11.41
N SER A 114 8.44 -16.28 -12.33
CA SER A 114 9.85 -16.75 -12.35
C SER A 114 10.60 -16.48 -11.05
N ALA A 115 10.36 -15.31 -10.42
CA ALA A 115 10.96 -14.94 -9.14
C ALA A 115 10.34 -15.69 -7.94
N ALA A 116 9.18 -16.36 -8.10
CA ALA A 116 8.47 -17.08 -7.07
C ALA A 116 7.73 -18.30 -7.67
N PRO A 117 8.43 -19.39 -8.06
CA PRO A 117 7.87 -20.48 -8.87
C PRO A 117 6.74 -21.27 -8.21
N LYS A 118 6.48 -21.07 -6.91
CA LYS A 118 5.40 -21.72 -6.18
C LYS A 118 4.03 -21.05 -6.38
N ILE A 119 3.99 -19.88 -7.00
CA ILE A 119 2.76 -19.14 -7.30
C ILE A 119 2.66 -18.87 -8.80
N ASN A 120 1.43 -18.75 -9.29
CA ASN A 120 1.17 -18.23 -10.62
C ASN A 120 0.84 -16.73 -10.59
N VAL A 121 0.76 -16.13 -11.77
CA VAL A 121 0.46 -14.70 -11.89
C VAL A 121 -0.93 -14.35 -11.35
N HIS A 122 -1.91 -15.25 -11.52
CA HIS A 122 -3.26 -15.06 -10.97
C HIS A 122 -3.21 -14.91 -9.45
N TRP A 123 -2.52 -15.81 -8.75
CA TRP A 123 -2.33 -15.70 -7.32
C TRP A 123 -1.62 -14.40 -6.92
N ALA A 124 -0.60 -14.00 -7.68
CA ALA A 124 0.13 -12.77 -7.43
C ALA A 124 -0.79 -11.54 -7.42
N TRP A 125 -1.65 -11.41 -8.42
CA TRP A 125 -2.59 -10.28 -8.51
C TRP A 125 -3.80 -10.40 -7.57
N PHE A 126 -4.20 -11.62 -7.20
CA PHE A 126 -5.13 -11.83 -6.08
C PHE A 126 -4.52 -11.32 -4.77
N HIS A 127 -3.27 -11.68 -4.48
CA HIS A 127 -2.58 -11.26 -3.27
C HIS A 127 -2.40 -9.73 -3.18
N VAL A 128 -2.10 -9.04 -4.28
CA VAL A 128 -2.08 -7.57 -4.30
C VAL A 128 -3.42 -6.97 -3.87
N ALA A 129 -4.54 -7.53 -4.33
CA ALA A 129 -5.86 -7.07 -3.93
C ALA A 129 -6.17 -7.40 -2.46
N GLU A 130 -5.82 -8.60 -2.02
CA GLU A 130 -6.00 -9.08 -0.65
C GLU A 130 -5.19 -8.26 0.34
N ASP A 131 -3.91 -8.01 0.05
CA ASP A 131 -3.00 -7.20 0.87
C ASP A 131 -3.57 -5.80 1.11
N GLU A 132 -3.99 -5.11 0.04
CA GLU A 132 -4.61 -3.79 0.15
C GLU A 132 -5.90 -3.82 0.97
N ILE A 133 -6.75 -4.85 0.82
CA ILE A 133 -7.98 -5.01 1.59
C ILE A 133 -7.68 -5.23 3.07
N ASN A 134 -6.69 -6.05 3.40
CA ASN A 134 -6.27 -6.32 4.77
C ASN A 134 -5.70 -5.07 5.44
N HIS A 135 -4.81 -4.35 4.76
CA HIS A 135 -4.24 -3.12 5.28
C HIS A 135 -5.28 -1.99 5.37
N ARG A 136 -6.24 -1.91 4.45
CA ARG A 136 -7.39 -1.00 4.59
C ARG A 136 -8.19 -1.30 5.85
N GLY A 137 -8.36 -2.57 6.22
CA GLY A 137 -8.99 -2.97 7.48
C GLY A 137 -8.23 -2.40 8.69
N GLN A 138 -6.90 -2.51 8.69
CA GLN A 138 -6.02 -1.93 9.71
C GLN A 138 -6.13 -0.39 9.73
N ILE A 139 -6.10 0.26 8.58
CA ILE A 139 -6.26 1.71 8.44
C ILE A 139 -7.58 2.19 9.07
N ARG A 140 -8.69 1.53 8.76
CA ARG A 140 -10.00 1.85 9.36
C ARG A 140 -10.00 1.68 10.88
N TRP A 141 -9.38 0.61 11.36
CA TRP A 141 -9.26 0.36 12.79
C TRP A 141 -8.42 1.45 13.48
N LEU A 142 -7.28 1.86 12.90
CA LEU A 142 -6.44 2.95 13.39
C LEU A 142 -7.20 4.28 13.38
N ARG A 143 -7.88 4.60 12.26
CA ARG A 143 -8.65 5.84 12.13
C ARG A 143 -9.68 6.05 13.25
N THR A 144 -10.34 4.98 13.69
CA THR A 144 -11.31 5.09 14.80
C THR A 144 -10.67 5.36 16.16
N ARG A 145 -9.35 5.28 16.25
CA ARG A 145 -8.54 5.43 17.47
C ARG A 145 -7.62 6.64 17.45
N LEU A 146 -7.67 7.42 16.39
CA LEU A 146 -6.94 8.67 16.34
C LEU A 146 -7.36 9.58 17.48
N PRO A 147 -6.43 10.35 18.08
CA PRO A 147 -6.78 11.37 19.06
C PRO A 147 -7.82 12.31 18.43
N ARG A 148 -8.94 12.53 19.10
CA ARG A 148 -9.88 13.57 18.67
C ARG A 148 -9.16 14.89 18.87
N GLY A 149 -8.85 15.59 17.78
CA GLY A 149 -8.40 16.97 17.90
C GLY A 149 -9.40 17.73 18.75
N HIS A 150 -8.92 18.55 19.67
CA HIS A 150 -9.78 19.47 20.38
C HIS A 150 -10.44 20.36 19.33
N LEU A 151 -11.71 20.12 19.06
CA LEU A 151 -12.60 21.16 18.56
C LEU A 151 -12.77 22.16 19.72
N GLU A 152 -11.71 22.95 19.98
CA GLU A 152 -11.84 24.19 20.75
C GLU A 152 -12.55 25.17 19.84
N GLY A 153 -13.80 25.41 20.07
CA GLY A 153 -14.54 26.41 19.33
C GLY A 153 -16.05 26.34 19.44
N ASP A 154 -16.61 25.75 20.49
CA ASP A 154 -17.96 26.12 20.94
C ASP A 154 -17.82 27.00 22.20
N ALA A 155 -17.52 28.26 21.97
CA ALA A 155 -17.75 29.32 22.93
C ALA A 155 -19.04 30.02 22.51
N ILE A 156 -20.11 29.73 23.28
CA ILE A 156 -21.26 30.60 23.66
C ILE A 156 -21.90 31.40 22.53
#